data_c272cd25d8c5e7cd41f03eb36f14d3c7
#
_entry.id   c272cd25d8c5e7cd41f03eb36f14d3c7
#
_cell.length_a   1.000
_cell.length_b   1.000
_cell.length_c   1.000
_cell.angle_alpha   90.00
_cell.angle_beta   90.00
_cell.angle_gamma   90.00
#
_symmetry.space_group_name_H-M   'P 1'
#
loop_
_entity.id
_entity.type
_entity.pdbx_description
1 polymer ?
#
loop_
_entity_poly.entity_id
_entity_poly.type
_entity_poly.pdbx_seq_one_letter_code
_entity_poly.pdbx_strand_id
1 'polypeptide(L)'
;MYLETTKKASLVLADGTVFEGRSLGAEGKAIGEVVFTTSMVGYQETLTDPAFYGQLVVQTFPLIGNYGVNGEDGYSAENTPAGYIVRECCEAPSNFRCEGTLEDYLKKNGTVGLCDIDTRALTRIIRERGVMNGAIVCGDYDKAALLKEINEFKPERAAAKVSVKQPQRFTAENAKCTAAIIDLGMTNVIKDALLERGCNVVVMPYNSTADEILAEKPDGVLVSDGPADPAEAVEAISAVKALCEKKLPVYGVCLGHQVLALANGAKTYKLKYGHRGASQPVKNFENGKTYITAQNTGFAVDKDSFPAGSAEITHINGNDGVCEGVKYLNIPAFSTQFRPDTSGSPHDSGYLYDRFIKMMEEK
;
A
#
# COMPACT_ATOMS: atom_id res chain seq x y z
N MET A 1 -24.07 29.64 -10.76
CA MET A 1 -25.39 29.12 -10.36
C MET A 1 -25.41 27.63 -10.59
N TYR A 2 -24.77 26.89 -9.66
CA TYR A 2 -24.76 25.43 -9.66
C TYR A 2 -25.36 24.97 -8.32
N LEU A 3 -26.69 25.05 -8.23
CA LEU A 3 -27.48 24.34 -7.23
C LEU A 3 -28.15 23.15 -7.91
N GLU A 4 -27.34 22.28 -8.54
CA GLU A 4 -27.79 20.93 -8.81
C GLU A 4 -27.64 20.11 -7.52
N THR A 5 -28.78 19.69 -7.04
CA THR A 5 -29.08 18.77 -5.95
C THR A 5 -27.91 17.88 -5.55
N THR A 6 -27.02 18.43 -4.74
CA THR A 6 -25.94 17.64 -4.11
C THR A 6 -26.59 16.60 -3.21
N LYS A 7 -26.45 15.32 -3.58
CA LYS A 7 -27.03 14.23 -2.80
C LYS A 7 -26.33 14.13 -1.45
N LYS A 8 -27.13 14.00 -0.38
CA LYS A 8 -26.60 13.73 0.96
C LYS A 8 -25.92 12.37 0.97
N ALA A 9 -24.83 12.28 1.69
CA ALA A 9 -24.15 11.03 1.99
C ALA A 9 -23.65 11.03 3.43
N SER A 10 -23.49 9.86 3.99
CA SER A 10 -23.03 9.69 5.38
C SER A 10 -21.94 8.65 5.46
N LEU A 11 -20.97 8.87 6.36
CA LEU A 11 -20.07 7.84 6.86
C LEU A 11 -20.63 7.34 8.20
N VAL A 12 -20.86 6.04 8.30
CA VAL A 12 -21.25 5.37 9.54
C VAL A 12 -20.11 4.47 9.98
N LEU A 13 -19.60 4.67 11.20
CA LEU A 13 -18.54 3.85 11.78
C LEU A 13 -19.13 2.67 12.56
N ALA A 14 -18.34 1.61 12.76
CA ALA A 14 -18.74 0.41 13.52
C ALA A 14 -19.21 0.70 14.96
N ASP A 15 -18.73 1.79 15.56
CA ASP A 15 -19.14 2.24 16.90
C ASP A 15 -20.45 3.05 16.90
N GLY A 16 -21.10 3.22 15.73
CA GLY A 16 -22.33 3.97 15.55
C GLY A 16 -22.16 5.48 15.37
N THR A 17 -20.90 6.00 15.36
CA THR A 17 -20.61 7.40 15.05
C THR A 17 -20.98 7.68 13.58
N VAL A 18 -21.60 8.85 13.32
CA VAL A 18 -22.03 9.26 11.99
C VAL A 18 -21.43 10.61 11.64
N PHE A 19 -20.93 10.73 10.41
CA PHE A 19 -20.56 11.99 9.79
C PHE A 19 -21.45 12.21 8.58
N GLU A 20 -22.19 13.30 8.58
CA GLU A 20 -23.04 13.69 7.46
C GLU A 20 -22.33 14.69 6.57
N GLY A 21 -22.42 14.50 5.26
CA GLY A 21 -21.78 15.32 4.25
C GLY A 21 -22.47 15.20 2.90
N ARG A 22 -21.69 15.39 1.85
CA ARG A 22 -22.12 15.37 0.45
C ARG A 22 -21.50 14.19 -0.28
N SER A 23 -22.29 13.54 -1.14
CA SER A 23 -21.80 12.51 -2.06
C SER A 23 -20.75 13.10 -3.01
N LEU A 24 -19.68 12.35 -3.21
CA LEU A 24 -18.59 12.62 -4.13
C LEU A 24 -18.35 11.36 -4.97
N GLY A 25 -18.18 11.51 -6.28
CA GLY A 25 -17.91 10.37 -7.17
C GLY A 25 -19.15 9.53 -7.49
N ALA A 26 -19.00 8.19 -7.44
CA ALA A 26 -20.10 7.27 -7.75
C ALA A 26 -21.14 7.23 -6.63
N GLU A 27 -22.39 6.98 -7.02
CA GLU A 27 -23.48 6.77 -6.07
C GLU A 27 -23.50 5.32 -5.57
N GLY A 28 -23.98 5.13 -4.35
CA GLY A 28 -24.19 3.81 -3.79
C GLY A 28 -23.69 3.66 -2.36
N LYS A 29 -23.23 2.48 -2.03
CA LYS A 29 -22.71 2.11 -0.73
C LYS A 29 -21.32 1.47 -0.88
N ALA A 30 -20.38 1.89 -0.03
CA ALA A 30 -19.07 1.24 0.10
C ALA A 30 -18.82 0.89 1.57
N ILE A 31 -18.37 -0.34 1.84
CA ILE A 31 -18.01 -0.80 3.18
C ILE A 31 -16.52 -1.17 3.17
N GLY A 32 -15.80 -0.79 4.23
CA GLY A 32 -14.37 -1.10 4.36
C GLY A 32 -13.80 -0.67 5.70
N GLU A 33 -12.54 -1.02 5.94
CA GLU A 33 -11.80 -0.49 7.08
C GLU A 33 -11.48 0.99 6.82
N VAL A 34 -11.85 1.86 7.76
CA VAL A 34 -11.61 3.31 7.66
C VAL A 34 -10.18 3.60 8.09
N VAL A 35 -9.39 4.08 7.15
CA VAL A 35 -7.98 4.44 7.34
C VAL A 35 -7.73 5.87 6.90
N PHE A 36 -6.65 6.50 7.38
CA PHE A 36 -6.29 7.84 6.94
C PHE A 36 -4.86 7.92 6.44
N THR A 37 -4.63 8.82 5.48
CA THR A 37 -3.29 9.20 5.02
C THR A 37 -3.02 10.66 5.32
N THR A 38 -1.76 10.98 5.65
CA THR A 38 -1.31 12.33 5.97
C THR A 38 -0.57 13.00 4.81
N SER A 39 -0.54 12.37 3.64
CA SER A 39 0.07 12.96 2.44
C SER A 39 -0.63 14.26 2.05
N MET A 40 0.14 15.29 1.73
CA MET A 40 -0.36 16.60 1.27
C MET A 40 -0.60 16.61 -0.23
N VAL A 41 0.05 15.73 -0.97
CA VAL A 41 -0.02 15.57 -2.43
C VAL A 41 -0.15 14.08 -2.76
N GLY A 42 -0.39 13.73 -4.01
CA GLY A 42 -0.44 12.33 -4.44
C GLY A 42 -1.79 11.66 -4.17
N TYR A 43 -2.88 12.40 -4.32
CA TYR A 43 -4.22 11.82 -4.12
C TYR A 43 -4.61 10.86 -5.25
N GLN A 44 -4.12 11.04 -6.48
CA GLN A 44 -4.35 10.11 -7.57
C GLN A 44 -3.53 8.83 -7.37
N GLU A 45 -2.30 8.96 -6.90
CA GLU A 45 -1.47 7.82 -6.48
C GLU A 45 -2.13 7.04 -5.34
N THR A 46 -2.72 7.73 -4.36
CA THR A 46 -3.50 7.09 -3.29
C THR A 46 -4.69 6.30 -3.82
N LEU A 47 -5.41 6.84 -4.81
CA LEU A 47 -6.56 6.18 -5.43
C LEU A 47 -6.18 4.96 -6.27
N THR A 48 -4.98 4.91 -6.79
CA THR A 48 -4.47 3.83 -7.63
C THR A 48 -3.46 2.92 -6.91
N ASP A 49 -3.25 3.12 -5.61
CA ASP A 49 -2.35 2.29 -4.79
C ASP A 49 -3.05 0.98 -4.38
N PRO A 50 -2.61 -0.19 -4.89
CA PRO A 50 -3.21 -1.48 -4.56
C PRO A 50 -3.23 -1.79 -3.06
N ALA A 51 -2.32 -1.21 -2.26
CA ALA A 51 -2.30 -1.41 -0.81
C ALA A 51 -3.50 -0.77 -0.08
N PHE A 52 -4.30 0.07 -0.74
CA PHE A 52 -5.58 0.56 -0.22
C PHE A 52 -6.79 -0.27 -0.65
N TYR A 53 -6.59 -1.41 -1.32
CA TYR A 53 -7.70 -2.24 -1.77
C TYR A 53 -8.68 -2.57 -0.64
N GLY A 54 -9.96 -2.29 -0.89
CA GLY A 54 -11.06 -2.58 0.03
C GLY A 54 -11.15 -1.66 1.27
N GLN A 55 -10.34 -0.59 1.34
CA GLN A 55 -10.37 0.36 2.46
C GLN A 55 -11.17 1.62 2.11
N LEU A 56 -11.71 2.30 3.14
CA LEU A 56 -12.27 3.65 3.05
C LEU A 56 -11.18 4.63 3.45
N VAL A 57 -10.63 5.34 2.47
CA VAL A 57 -9.45 6.18 2.66
C VAL A 57 -9.81 7.62 2.95
N VAL A 58 -9.38 8.13 4.10
CA VAL A 58 -9.56 9.52 4.53
C VAL A 58 -8.30 10.32 4.18
N GLN A 59 -8.44 11.35 3.35
CA GLN A 59 -7.40 12.35 3.15
C GLN A 59 -7.46 13.41 4.27
N THR A 60 -6.36 13.56 5.00
CA THR A 60 -6.32 14.54 6.09
C THR A 60 -6.00 15.95 5.61
N PHE A 61 -5.41 16.09 4.41
CA PHE A 61 -5.19 17.40 3.79
C PHE A 61 -6.55 18.04 3.43
N PRO A 62 -6.77 19.32 3.77
CA PRO A 62 -8.12 19.91 3.72
C PRO A 62 -8.74 20.00 2.34
N LEU A 63 -7.96 20.39 1.31
CA LEU A 63 -8.43 20.59 -0.06
C LEU A 63 -7.80 19.53 -0.98
N ILE A 64 -8.63 18.71 -1.58
CA ILE A 64 -8.21 17.65 -2.50
C ILE A 64 -8.78 17.89 -3.90
N GLY A 65 -8.04 17.50 -4.95
CA GLY A 65 -8.45 17.68 -6.34
C GLY A 65 -7.94 18.98 -6.98
N ASN A 66 -7.15 19.79 -6.28
CA ASN A 66 -6.73 21.13 -6.70
C ASN A 66 -5.85 21.18 -7.96
N TYR A 67 -5.14 20.11 -8.31
CA TYR A 67 -4.39 19.98 -9.57
C TYR A 67 -5.05 19.05 -10.60
N GLY A 68 -6.28 18.58 -10.33
CA GLY A 68 -7.02 17.68 -11.20
C GLY A 68 -6.48 16.27 -11.22
N VAL A 69 -6.80 15.54 -12.29
CA VAL A 69 -6.31 14.19 -12.57
C VAL A 69 -5.71 14.14 -13.98
N ASN A 70 -4.82 13.16 -14.22
CA ASN A 70 -4.19 12.95 -15.53
C ASN A 70 -3.88 11.46 -15.74
N GLY A 71 -3.44 11.09 -16.94
CA GLY A 71 -3.14 9.71 -17.33
C GLY A 71 -1.82 9.15 -16.80
N GLU A 72 -0.94 9.97 -16.21
CA GLU A 72 0.43 9.60 -15.83
C GLU A 72 0.61 9.36 -14.32
N ASP A 73 -0.11 10.10 -13.48
CA ASP A 73 0.05 10.11 -12.02
C ASP A 73 -0.70 8.93 -11.36
N GLY A 74 -0.34 7.69 -11.67
CA GLY A 74 -0.99 6.51 -11.10
C GLY A 74 0.00 5.39 -10.79
N TYR A 75 -0.22 4.67 -9.67
CA TYR A 75 0.57 3.50 -9.29
C TYR A 75 0.10 2.21 -9.95
N SER A 76 -1.16 2.15 -10.36
CA SER A 76 -1.76 1.05 -11.12
C SER A 76 -2.84 1.58 -12.08
N ALA A 77 -3.34 0.71 -12.94
CA ALA A 77 -4.36 1.06 -13.94
C ALA A 77 -5.77 1.24 -13.34
N GLU A 78 -6.02 0.74 -12.14
CA GLU A 78 -7.35 0.68 -11.54
C GLU A 78 -7.41 1.44 -10.21
N ASN A 79 -8.58 2.00 -9.89
CA ASN A 79 -8.86 2.49 -8.54
C ASN A 79 -9.05 1.30 -7.59
N THR A 80 -8.42 1.40 -6.44
CA THR A 80 -8.32 0.29 -5.49
C THR A 80 -9.07 0.51 -4.17
N PRO A 81 -9.20 1.73 -3.61
CA PRO A 81 -10.01 1.95 -2.42
C PRO A 81 -11.49 1.63 -2.65
N ALA A 82 -12.14 1.01 -1.66
CA ALA A 82 -13.59 0.82 -1.66
C ALA A 82 -14.35 2.15 -1.62
N GLY A 83 -13.77 3.17 -0.97
CA GLY A 83 -14.34 4.50 -0.92
C GLY A 83 -13.31 5.57 -0.54
N TYR A 84 -13.67 6.83 -0.81
CA TYR A 84 -12.77 7.96 -0.66
C TYR A 84 -13.43 9.11 0.11
N ILE A 85 -12.71 9.64 1.10
CA ILE A 85 -13.26 10.61 2.05
C ILE A 85 -12.35 11.82 2.11
N VAL A 86 -12.92 13.01 1.82
CA VAL A 86 -12.20 14.28 1.85
C VAL A 86 -12.98 15.32 2.64
N ARG A 87 -12.30 16.35 3.15
CA ARG A 87 -12.96 17.48 3.77
C ARG A 87 -13.60 18.36 2.71
N GLU A 88 -12.82 18.75 1.70
CA GLU A 88 -13.23 19.64 0.63
C GLU A 88 -12.69 19.13 -0.71
N CYS A 89 -13.54 19.09 -1.73
CA CYS A 89 -13.15 18.72 -3.08
C CYS A 89 -13.11 19.98 -3.97
N CYS A 90 -11.98 20.14 -4.68
CA CYS A 90 -11.81 21.26 -5.61
C CYS A 90 -12.67 21.04 -6.86
N GLU A 91 -13.58 21.97 -7.13
CA GLU A 91 -14.47 21.93 -8.30
C GLU A 91 -13.82 22.46 -9.58
N ALA A 92 -12.82 23.35 -9.44
CA ALA A 92 -12.14 23.99 -10.56
C ALA A 92 -10.62 23.80 -10.44
N PRO A 93 -10.08 22.62 -10.76
CA PRO A 93 -8.66 22.35 -10.66
C PRO A 93 -7.85 23.21 -11.63
N SER A 94 -6.61 23.55 -11.24
CA SER A 94 -5.70 24.35 -12.06
C SER A 94 -4.30 23.75 -12.04
N ASN A 95 -3.94 23.08 -13.13
CA ASN A 95 -2.59 22.57 -13.40
C ASN A 95 -2.42 22.36 -14.91
N PHE A 96 -1.22 22.53 -15.44
CA PHE A 96 -0.95 22.34 -16.87
C PHE A 96 -1.13 20.88 -17.35
N ARG A 97 -1.07 19.89 -16.45
CA ARG A 97 -1.34 18.46 -16.75
C ARG A 97 -2.78 18.02 -16.41
N CYS A 98 -3.66 18.96 -16.02
CA CYS A 98 -5.02 18.61 -15.64
C CYS A 98 -5.84 18.17 -16.87
N GLU A 99 -6.34 16.94 -16.85
CA GLU A 99 -7.21 16.33 -17.86
C GLU A 99 -8.67 16.22 -17.42
N GLY A 100 -8.93 16.38 -16.11
CA GLY A 100 -10.27 16.27 -15.55
C GLY A 100 -10.35 16.57 -14.06
N THR A 101 -11.58 16.56 -13.53
CA THR A 101 -11.81 16.75 -12.10
C THR A 101 -11.66 15.44 -11.33
N LEU A 102 -11.39 15.55 -10.03
CA LEU A 102 -11.38 14.38 -9.15
C LEU A 102 -12.77 13.72 -9.07
N GLU A 103 -13.84 14.52 -9.04
CA GLU A 103 -15.21 14.01 -8.97
C GLU A 103 -15.56 13.16 -10.19
N ASP A 104 -15.25 13.63 -11.40
CA ASP A 104 -15.49 12.88 -12.64
C ASP A 104 -14.64 11.60 -12.70
N TYR A 105 -13.39 11.68 -12.21
CA TYR A 105 -12.53 10.52 -12.12
C TYR A 105 -13.09 9.43 -11.19
N LEU A 106 -13.57 9.80 -10.00
CA LEU A 106 -14.22 8.87 -9.07
C LEU A 106 -15.50 8.28 -9.67
N LYS A 107 -16.34 9.09 -10.35
CA LYS A 107 -17.55 8.61 -11.04
C LYS A 107 -17.22 7.60 -12.13
N LYS A 108 -16.24 7.91 -12.97
CA LYS A 108 -15.79 7.05 -14.07
C LYS A 108 -15.30 5.68 -13.57
N ASN A 109 -14.62 5.66 -12.42
CA ASN A 109 -14.06 4.45 -11.83
C ASN A 109 -15.00 3.75 -10.83
N GLY A 110 -16.24 4.22 -10.67
CA GLY A 110 -17.22 3.62 -9.76
C GLY A 110 -16.87 3.74 -8.27
N THR A 111 -15.98 4.66 -7.90
CA THR A 111 -15.55 4.85 -6.52
C THR A 111 -16.53 5.74 -5.77
N VAL A 112 -17.13 5.22 -4.70
CA VAL A 112 -18.03 5.96 -3.82
C VAL A 112 -17.22 6.90 -2.93
N GLY A 113 -17.58 8.18 -2.89
CA GLY A 113 -16.87 9.17 -2.09
C GLY A 113 -17.78 9.99 -1.20
N LEU A 114 -17.15 10.67 -0.23
CA LEU A 114 -17.80 11.57 0.72
C LEU A 114 -16.95 12.82 0.90
N CYS A 115 -17.56 13.98 0.80
CA CYS A 115 -16.93 15.27 1.12
C CYS A 115 -17.78 16.09 2.09
N ASP A 116 -17.26 17.26 2.47
CA ASP A 116 -17.88 18.23 3.39
C ASP A 116 -18.07 17.70 4.82
N ILE A 117 -17.17 16.81 5.28
CA ILE A 117 -17.15 16.32 6.66
C ILE A 117 -15.93 16.82 7.43
N ASP A 118 -16.00 16.74 8.76
CA ASP A 118 -14.85 17.02 9.62
C ASP A 118 -13.86 15.81 9.63
N THR A 119 -12.98 15.77 8.62
CA THR A 119 -11.93 14.74 8.53
C THR A 119 -10.93 14.80 9.68
N ARG A 120 -10.76 15.96 10.35
CA ARG A 120 -9.91 16.10 11.53
C ARG A 120 -10.52 15.39 12.73
N ALA A 121 -11.81 15.56 12.99
CA ALA A 121 -12.52 14.85 14.05
C ALA A 121 -12.51 13.33 13.80
N LEU A 122 -12.77 12.90 12.55
CA LEU A 122 -12.68 11.50 12.13
C LEU A 122 -11.29 10.90 12.39
N THR A 123 -10.24 11.59 11.96
CA THR A 123 -8.84 11.16 12.17
C THR A 123 -8.50 11.02 13.65
N ARG A 124 -9.00 11.93 14.52
CA ARG A 124 -8.81 11.82 15.97
C ARG A 124 -9.47 10.57 16.54
N ILE A 125 -10.69 10.24 16.12
CA ILE A 125 -11.39 9.02 16.53
C ILE A 125 -10.56 7.78 16.16
N ILE A 126 -10.08 7.70 14.92
CA ILE A 126 -9.27 6.57 14.46
C ILE A 126 -7.95 6.47 15.25
N ARG A 127 -7.27 7.58 15.52
CA ARG A 127 -6.04 7.59 16.33
C ARG A 127 -6.27 7.13 17.78
N GLU A 128 -7.39 7.54 18.37
CA GLU A 128 -7.70 7.25 19.76
C GLU A 128 -8.26 5.83 19.96
N ARG A 129 -9.10 5.34 19.03
CA ARG A 129 -9.79 4.05 19.14
C ARG A 129 -9.16 2.94 18.29
N GLY A 130 -8.37 3.28 17.31
CA GLY A 130 -7.82 2.39 16.29
C GLY A 130 -8.65 2.41 15.01
N VAL A 131 -8.13 1.77 13.97
CA VAL A 131 -8.89 1.56 12.72
C VAL A 131 -10.10 0.68 12.99
N MET A 132 -11.20 0.98 12.30
CA MET A 132 -12.46 0.24 12.43
C MET A 132 -13.19 0.22 11.09
N ASN A 133 -14.09 -0.72 10.93
CA ASN A 133 -14.95 -0.76 9.77
C ASN A 133 -15.91 0.42 9.75
N GLY A 134 -16.31 0.82 8.56
CA GLY A 134 -17.32 1.83 8.32
C GLY A 134 -18.01 1.63 6.97
N ALA A 135 -19.02 2.44 6.71
CA ALA A 135 -19.69 2.49 5.42
C ALA A 135 -19.93 3.93 4.99
N ILE A 136 -19.62 4.24 3.73
CA ILE A 136 -20.14 5.41 3.05
C ILE A 136 -21.47 4.99 2.39
N VAL A 137 -22.52 5.78 2.59
CA VAL A 137 -23.83 5.51 2.00
C VAL A 137 -24.43 6.81 1.46
N CYS A 138 -24.93 6.77 0.21
CA CYS A 138 -25.61 7.90 -0.44
C CYS A 138 -27.12 7.77 -0.23
N GLY A 139 -27.77 8.86 0.23
CA GLY A 139 -29.19 8.91 0.49
C GLY A 139 -29.63 8.31 1.82
N ASP A 140 -30.89 7.87 1.89
CA ASP A 140 -31.50 7.30 3.10
C ASP A 140 -31.05 5.85 3.34
N TYR A 141 -30.90 5.46 4.60
CA TYR A 141 -30.48 4.12 4.99
C TYR A 141 -31.09 3.69 6.32
N ASP A 142 -31.26 2.37 6.51
CA ASP A 142 -31.56 1.80 7.83
C ASP A 142 -30.26 1.66 8.63
N LYS A 143 -30.14 2.48 9.66
CA LYS A 143 -28.93 2.50 10.51
C LYS A 143 -28.65 1.16 11.19
N ALA A 144 -29.71 0.45 11.66
CA ALA A 144 -29.53 -0.80 12.37
C ALA A 144 -29.04 -1.93 11.44
N ALA A 145 -29.64 -2.02 10.26
CA ALA A 145 -29.21 -2.95 9.20
C ALA A 145 -27.78 -2.66 8.75
N LEU A 146 -27.46 -1.38 8.50
CA LEU A 146 -26.12 -0.95 8.06
C LEU A 146 -25.04 -1.26 9.10
N LEU A 147 -25.30 -1.02 10.41
CA LEU A 147 -24.37 -1.33 11.48
C LEU A 147 -24.10 -2.84 11.57
N LYS A 148 -25.11 -3.67 11.32
CA LYS A 148 -24.91 -5.12 11.25
C LYS A 148 -23.97 -5.50 10.12
N GLU A 149 -24.19 -4.98 8.90
CA GLU A 149 -23.29 -5.22 7.75
C GLU A 149 -21.85 -4.77 8.04
N ILE A 150 -21.67 -3.57 8.62
CA ILE A 150 -20.36 -3.03 8.96
C ILE A 150 -19.62 -3.94 9.95
N ASN A 151 -20.30 -4.45 10.97
CA ASN A 151 -19.68 -5.30 12.00
C ASN A 151 -19.40 -6.72 11.51
N GLU A 152 -20.16 -7.22 10.54
CA GLU A 152 -19.94 -8.52 9.90
C GLU A 152 -18.90 -8.46 8.77
N PHE A 153 -18.55 -7.27 8.28
CA PHE A 153 -17.63 -7.10 7.18
C PHE A 153 -16.22 -7.61 7.54
N LYS A 154 -15.71 -8.47 6.68
CA LYS A 154 -14.31 -8.91 6.71
C LYS A 154 -13.71 -8.67 5.33
N PRO A 155 -12.52 -8.05 5.23
CA PRO A 155 -11.85 -7.93 3.94
C PRO A 155 -11.58 -9.33 3.38
N GLU A 156 -11.88 -9.54 2.11
CA GLU A 156 -11.47 -10.76 1.40
C GLU A 156 -9.96 -10.74 1.16
N ARG A 157 -9.37 -11.90 0.80
CA ARG A 157 -7.96 -12.07 0.41
C ARG A 157 -7.55 -11.01 -0.63
N ALA A 158 -7.10 -9.86 -0.14
CA ALA A 158 -6.91 -8.68 -0.98
C ALA A 158 -5.79 -8.87 -2.01
N ALA A 159 -4.69 -9.53 -1.65
CA ALA A 159 -3.60 -9.84 -2.58
C ALA A 159 -4.09 -10.64 -3.81
N ALA A 160 -5.03 -11.58 -3.64
CA ALA A 160 -5.61 -12.34 -4.74
C ALA A 160 -6.41 -11.49 -5.74
N LYS A 161 -6.91 -10.34 -5.31
CA LYS A 161 -7.73 -9.44 -6.16
C LYS A 161 -6.85 -8.48 -6.98
N VAL A 162 -5.75 -8.01 -6.40
CA VAL A 162 -4.88 -7.00 -7.01
C VAL A 162 -3.68 -7.57 -7.77
N SER A 163 -3.28 -8.80 -7.47
CA SER A 163 -2.17 -9.47 -8.15
C SER A 163 -2.47 -9.82 -9.61
N VAL A 164 -1.41 -9.85 -10.43
CA VAL A 164 -1.50 -10.38 -11.81
C VAL A 164 -2.04 -11.80 -11.82
N LYS A 165 -2.75 -12.15 -12.89
CA LYS A 165 -3.37 -13.48 -13.01
C LYS A 165 -2.47 -14.50 -13.71
N GLN A 166 -1.48 -14.02 -14.45
CA GLN A 166 -0.51 -14.82 -15.20
C GLN A 166 0.86 -14.14 -15.16
N PRO A 167 1.96 -14.88 -15.32
CA PRO A 167 3.29 -14.30 -15.37
C PRO A 167 3.41 -13.25 -16.48
N GLN A 168 4.01 -12.09 -16.15
CA GLN A 168 4.27 -10.99 -17.08
C GLN A 168 5.77 -10.76 -17.14
N ARG A 169 6.33 -10.61 -18.35
CA ARG A 169 7.77 -10.44 -18.56
C ARG A 169 8.08 -9.09 -19.17
N PHE A 170 9.06 -8.41 -18.59
CA PHE A 170 9.53 -7.10 -19.02
C PHE A 170 11.05 -7.17 -19.21
N THR A 171 11.52 -6.64 -20.33
CA THR A 171 12.93 -6.67 -20.69
C THR A 171 13.54 -5.27 -20.55
N ALA A 172 14.65 -5.18 -19.83
CA ALA A 172 15.43 -3.96 -19.71
C ALA A 172 16.37 -3.78 -20.89
N GLU A 173 16.71 -2.54 -21.20
CA GLU A 173 17.84 -2.26 -22.12
C GLU A 173 19.14 -2.68 -21.45
N ASN A 174 19.97 -3.46 -22.16
CA ASN A 174 21.27 -3.97 -21.68
C ASN A 174 21.16 -4.76 -20.35
N ALA A 175 20.23 -5.71 -20.30
CA ALA A 175 19.96 -6.52 -19.12
C ALA A 175 21.20 -7.23 -18.58
N LYS A 176 21.46 -7.09 -17.27
CA LYS A 176 22.56 -7.69 -16.54
C LYS A 176 22.12 -8.92 -15.73
N CYS A 177 20.87 -8.89 -15.26
CA CYS A 177 20.28 -9.91 -14.41
C CYS A 177 18.76 -9.99 -14.67
N THR A 178 18.11 -10.98 -14.05
CA THR A 178 16.67 -11.18 -14.08
C THR A 178 16.14 -11.32 -12.66
N ALA A 179 15.18 -10.49 -12.27
CA ALA A 179 14.46 -10.61 -11.00
C ALA A 179 13.06 -11.17 -11.23
N ALA A 180 12.64 -12.12 -10.42
CA ALA A 180 11.23 -12.45 -10.30
C ALA A 180 10.60 -11.56 -9.21
N ILE A 181 9.41 -11.03 -9.45
CA ILE A 181 8.61 -10.31 -8.45
C ILE A 181 7.41 -11.17 -8.08
N ILE A 182 7.27 -11.52 -6.80
CA ILE A 182 6.02 -12.09 -6.29
C ILE A 182 5.07 -10.92 -6.07
N ASP A 183 4.02 -10.86 -6.89
CA ASP A 183 3.09 -9.74 -6.91
C ASP A 183 1.97 -9.91 -5.87
N LEU A 184 2.08 -9.16 -4.79
CA LEU A 184 1.07 -9.09 -3.73
C LEU A 184 0.12 -7.89 -3.90
N GLY A 185 0.27 -7.12 -4.96
CA GLY A 185 -0.39 -5.85 -5.22
C GLY A 185 0.64 -4.74 -5.44
N MET A 186 1.56 -5.01 -6.35
CA MET A 186 2.72 -4.17 -6.66
C MET A 186 2.33 -2.83 -7.25
N THR A 187 3.00 -1.77 -6.79
CA THR A 187 3.04 -0.51 -7.53
C THR A 187 4.01 -0.59 -8.72
N ASN A 188 3.68 0.09 -9.83
CA ASN A 188 4.55 0.12 -11.02
C ASN A 188 5.97 0.59 -10.71
N VAL A 189 6.14 1.45 -9.70
CA VAL A 189 7.44 2.02 -9.28
C VAL A 189 8.49 0.93 -9.03
N ILE A 190 8.12 -0.18 -8.40
CA ILE A 190 9.06 -1.30 -8.12
C ILE A 190 9.60 -1.92 -9.39
N LYS A 191 8.72 -2.22 -10.34
CA LYS A 191 9.08 -2.81 -11.63
C LYS A 191 9.97 -1.85 -12.44
N ASP A 192 9.55 -0.59 -12.53
CA ASP A 192 10.24 0.42 -13.32
C ASP A 192 11.63 0.72 -12.74
N ALA A 193 11.76 0.80 -11.41
CA ALA A 193 13.05 0.97 -10.75
C ALA A 193 14.06 -0.15 -11.04
N LEU A 194 13.62 -1.39 -11.20
CA LEU A 194 14.49 -2.51 -11.60
C LEU A 194 14.84 -2.45 -13.08
N LEU A 195 13.87 -2.15 -13.96
CA LEU A 195 14.09 -2.02 -15.40
C LEU A 195 15.10 -0.91 -15.73
N GLU A 196 14.97 0.27 -15.11
CA GLU A 196 15.89 1.41 -15.26
C GLU A 196 17.33 1.06 -14.88
N ARG A 197 17.50 0.09 -13.95
CA ARG A 197 18.82 -0.40 -13.51
C ARG A 197 19.38 -1.55 -14.35
N GLY A 198 18.74 -1.87 -15.49
CA GLY A 198 19.17 -2.96 -16.37
C GLY A 198 18.86 -4.36 -15.81
N CYS A 199 17.77 -4.50 -15.06
CA CYS A 199 17.32 -5.79 -14.58
C CYS A 199 16.04 -6.20 -15.32
N ASN A 200 16.03 -7.36 -15.99
CA ASN A 200 14.79 -7.95 -16.51
C ASN A 200 13.86 -8.30 -15.36
N VAL A 201 12.57 -8.16 -15.58
CA VAL A 201 11.56 -8.43 -14.55
C VAL A 201 10.56 -9.47 -15.03
N VAL A 202 10.32 -10.49 -14.20
CA VAL A 202 9.22 -11.45 -14.37
C VAL A 202 8.27 -11.28 -13.18
N VAL A 203 7.09 -10.72 -13.43
CA VAL A 203 6.06 -10.56 -12.39
C VAL A 203 5.26 -11.84 -12.30
N MET A 204 5.26 -12.46 -11.13
CA MET A 204 4.61 -13.73 -10.84
C MET A 204 3.36 -13.52 -9.97
N PRO A 205 2.26 -14.24 -10.18
CA PRO A 205 1.07 -14.19 -9.33
C PRO A 205 1.40 -14.45 -7.85
N TYR A 206 0.58 -13.87 -6.95
CA TYR A 206 0.73 -13.98 -5.49
C TYR A 206 0.82 -15.41 -4.95
N ASN A 207 0.19 -16.37 -5.65
CA ASN A 207 0.09 -17.78 -5.28
C ASN A 207 1.07 -18.69 -6.03
N SER A 208 2.04 -18.13 -6.75
CA SER A 208 3.06 -18.91 -7.45
C SER A 208 3.91 -19.72 -6.48
N THR A 209 4.14 -20.97 -6.81
CA THR A 209 5.01 -21.85 -6.05
C THR A 209 6.50 -21.49 -6.27
N ALA A 210 7.36 -21.91 -5.35
CA ALA A 210 8.81 -21.72 -5.51
C ALA A 210 9.34 -22.38 -6.80
N ASP A 211 8.82 -23.54 -7.18
CA ASP A 211 9.26 -24.24 -8.39
C ASP A 211 8.83 -23.52 -9.67
N GLU A 212 7.63 -22.93 -9.71
CA GLU A 212 7.18 -22.08 -10.83
C GLU A 212 8.06 -20.84 -10.95
N ILE A 213 8.41 -20.19 -9.83
CA ILE A 213 9.31 -19.03 -9.82
C ILE A 213 10.71 -19.41 -10.32
N LEU A 214 11.24 -20.52 -9.85
CA LEU A 214 12.56 -21.02 -10.26
C LEU A 214 12.61 -21.47 -11.72
N ALA A 215 11.49 -21.92 -12.30
CA ALA A 215 11.40 -22.25 -13.72
C ALA A 215 11.68 -21.04 -14.63
N GLU A 216 11.43 -19.81 -14.15
CA GLU A 216 11.79 -18.57 -14.83
C GLU A 216 13.29 -18.24 -14.73
N LYS A 217 14.08 -19.03 -13.99
CA LYS A 217 15.54 -18.88 -13.78
C LYS A 217 15.95 -17.48 -13.32
N PRO A 218 15.34 -16.92 -12.28
CA PRO A 218 15.72 -15.60 -11.80
C PRO A 218 17.06 -15.65 -11.05
N ASP A 219 17.78 -14.54 -11.09
CA ASP A 219 18.99 -14.33 -10.28
C ASP A 219 18.64 -13.96 -8.83
N GLY A 220 17.45 -13.36 -8.61
CA GLY A 220 16.90 -13.05 -7.31
C GLY A 220 15.40 -12.87 -7.33
N VAL A 221 14.78 -12.75 -6.14
CA VAL A 221 13.33 -12.56 -5.98
C VAL A 221 13.05 -11.30 -5.16
N LEU A 222 12.17 -10.44 -5.67
CA LEU A 222 11.59 -9.35 -4.91
C LEU A 222 10.18 -9.75 -4.49
N VAL A 223 9.84 -9.57 -3.21
CA VAL A 223 8.47 -9.73 -2.71
C VAL A 223 7.88 -8.34 -2.58
N SER A 224 6.80 -8.07 -3.32
CA SER A 224 6.28 -6.71 -3.49
C SER A 224 5.51 -6.20 -2.28
N ASP A 225 5.17 -4.92 -2.35
CA ASP A 225 4.12 -4.31 -1.52
C ASP A 225 2.74 -4.87 -1.87
N GLY A 226 1.74 -4.52 -1.06
CA GLY A 226 0.35 -4.97 -1.26
C GLY A 226 -0.54 -4.71 -0.06
N PRO A 227 -1.83 -5.02 -0.18
CA PRO A 227 -2.84 -4.86 0.86
C PRO A 227 -2.90 -6.03 1.84
N ALA A 228 -3.62 -5.84 2.95
CA ALA A 228 -4.11 -6.83 3.90
C ALA A 228 -3.15 -7.29 5.01
N ASP A 229 -3.57 -8.32 5.73
CA ASP A 229 -2.80 -8.98 6.77
C ASP A 229 -1.73 -9.88 6.14
N PRO A 230 -0.44 -9.71 6.46
CA PRO A 230 0.61 -10.57 5.93
C PRO A 230 0.40 -12.05 6.26
N ALA A 231 -0.27 -12.38 7.36
CA ALA A 231 -0.56 -13.77 7.74
C ALA A 231 -1.54 -14.48 6.78
N GLU A 232 -2.31 -13.72 6.00
CA GLU A 232 -3.22 -14.27 4.98
C GLU A 232 -2.50 -14.66 3.67
N ALA A 233 -1.25 -14.21 3.47
CA ALA A 233 -0.44 -14.52 2.29
C ALA A 233 0.27 -15.88 2.39
N VAL A 234 -0.45 -16.92 2.78
CA VAL A 234 0.10 -18.26 3.12
C VAL A 234 0.91 -18.86 1.98
N GLU A 235 0.42 -18.74 0.75
CA GLU A 235 1.07 -19.25 -0.45
C GLU A 235 2.42 -18.54 -0.67
N ALA A 236 2.44 -17.20 -0.59
CA ALA A 236 3.66 -16.41 -0.74
C ALA A 236 4.66 -16.69 0.39
N ILE A 237 4.21 -16.82 1.66
CA ILE A 237 5.08 -17.19 2.80
C ILE A 237 5.77 -18.53 2.54
N SER A 238 5.02 -19.52 2.05
CA SER A 238 5.55 -20.85 1.75
C SER A 238 6.56 -20.83 0.61
N ALA A 239 6.27 -20.10 -0.47
CA ALA A 239 7.16 -19.93 -1.61
C ALA A 239 8.45 -19.20 -1.20
N VAL A 240 8.34 -18.08 -0.48
CA VAL A 240 9.48 -17.30 0.01
C VAL A 240 10.38 -18.12 0.93
N LYS A 241 9.82 -18.92 1.83
CA LYS A 241 10.56 -19.84 2.70
C LYS A 241 11.40 -20.80 1.88
N ALA A 242 10.81 -21.49 0.89
CA ALA A 242 11.51 -22.45 0.03
C ALA A 242 12.60 -21.77 -0.82
N LEU A 243 12.39 -20.54 -1.30
CA LEU A 243 13.39 -19.76 -2.04
C LEU A 243 14.56 -19.35 -1.15
N CYS A 244 14.30 -18.96 0.10
CA CYS A 244 15.34 -18.68 1.10
C CYS A 244 16.20 -19.91 1.42
N GLU A 245 15.59 -21.09 1.54
CA GLU A 245 16.33 -22.37 1.76
C GLU A 245 17.28 -22.70 0.60
N LYS A 246 16.92 -22.28 -0.62
CA LYS A 246 17.79 -22.41 -1.82
C LYS A 246 18.85 -21.31 -1.92
N LYS A 247 18.93 -20.38 -0.93
CA LYS A 247 19.87 -19.25 -0.86
C LYS A 247 19.80 -18.32 -2.07
N LEU A 248 18.62 -18.17 -2.66
CA LEU A 248 18.40 -17.17 -3.69
C LEU A 248 18.41 -15.78 -3.05
N PRO A 249 19.00 -14.74 -3.66
CA PRO A 249 18.86 -13.36 -3.19
C PRO A 249 17.39 -12.94 -3.09
N VAL A 250 16.96 -12.43 -1.92
CA VAL A 250 15.56 -12.00 -1.69
C VAL A 250 15.52 -10.60 -1.12
N TYR A 251 14.68 -9.75 -1.71
CA TYR A 251 14.35 -8.44 -1.19
C TYR A 251 12.84 -8.31 -0.94
N GLY A 252 12.43 -7.97 0.30
CA GLY A 252 11.03 -7.75 0.67
C GLY A 252 10.72 -6.27 0.85
N VAL A 253 9.67 -5.77 0.19
CA VAL A 253 9.22 -4.37 0.28
C VAL A 253 7.81 -4.31 0.88
N CYS A 254 7.61 -3.51 1.92
CA CYS A 254 6.32 -3.25 2.57
C CYS A 254 5.64 -4.55 3.03
N LEU A 255 4.57 -5.01 2.39
CA LEU A 255 3.96 -6.32 2.68
C LEU A 255 4.98 -7.45 2.49
N GLY A 256 5.85 -7.37 1.48
CA GLY A 256 6.93 -8.33 1.26
C GLY A 256 7.95 -8.39 2.38
N HIS A 257 8.22 -7.28 3.09
CA HIS A 257 9.04 -7.27 4.31
C HIS A 257 8.40 -8.14 5.40
N GLN A 258 7.09 -8.02 5.58
CA GLN A 258 6.33 -8.77 6.59
C GLN A 258 6.22 -10.26 6.22
N VAL A 259 5.97 -10.58 4.95
CA VAL A 259 5.95 -11.95 4.41
C VAL A 259 7.31 -12.63 4.57
N LEU A 260 8.41 -11.93 4.25
CA LEU A 260 9.78 -12.45 4.42
C LEU A 260 10.10 -12.70 5.90
N ALA A 261 9.64 -11.83 6.81
CA ALA A 261 9.80 -12.01 8.25
C ALA A 261 9.04 -13.26 8.75
N LEU A 262 7.78 -13.43 8.35
CA LEU A 262 6.98 -14.62 8.69
C LEU A 262 7.60 -15.90 8.13
N ALA A 263 8.10 -15.89 6.89
CA ALA A 263 8.78 -17.03 6.26
C ALA A 263 10.04 -17.47 7.02
N ASN A 264 10.69 -16.54 7.74
CA ASN A 264 11.88 -16.79 8.55
C ASN A 264 11.61 -16.89 10.06
N GLY A 265 10.36 -17.13 10.45
CA GLY A 265 9.96 -17.49 11.83
C GLY A 265 9.71 -16.30 12.76
N ALA A 266 9.70 -15.07 12.28
CA ALA A 266 9.27 -13.90 13.04
C ALA A 266 7.74 -13.81 13.09
N LYS A 267 7.22 -12.86 13.86
CA LYS A 267 5.80 -12.57 14.02
C LYS A 267 5.46 -11.17 13.53
N THR A 268 4.21 -10.97 13.18
CA THR A 268 3.65 -9.66 12.85
C THR A 268 2.49 -9.32 13.79
N TYR A 269 2.19 -8.04 13.91
CA TYR A 269 1.06 -7.55 14.71
C TYR A 269 0.37 -6.38 14.03
N LYS A 270 -0.91 -6.21 14.29
CA LYS A 270 -1.70 -5.09 13.75
C LYS A 270 -1.36 -3.81 14.51
N LEU A 271 -1.03 -2.75 13.78
CA LEU A 271 -0.87 -1.41 14.32
C LEU A 271 -2.22 -0.79 14.66
N LYS A 272 -2.28 0.06 15.66
CA LYS A 272 -3.52 0.69 16.11
C LYS A 272 -4.23 1.48 15.00
N TYR A 273 -3.47 2.24 14.21
CA TYR A 273 -3.98 3.02 13.08
C TYR A 273 -3.09 2.95 11.82
N GLY A 274 -1.99 2.23 11.89
CA GLY A 274 -1.04 2.05 10.78
C GLY A 274 -0.18 3.28 10.47
N HIS A 275 0.77 3.10 9.56
CA HIS A 275 1.60 4.16 9.00
C HIS A 275 1.19 4.41 7.55
N ARG A 276 0.62 5.59 7.26
CA ARG A 276 0.20 5.98 5.90
C ARG A 276 0.55 7.43 5.65
N GLY A 277 1.30 7.64 4.56
CA GLY A 277 1.76 8.96 4.13
C GLY A 277 3.22 8.96 3.68
N ALA A 278 3.63 10.06 3.05
CA ALA A 278 4.95 10.22 2.43
C ALA A 278 5.98 10.94 3.35
N SER A 279 5.70 11.06 4.64
CA SER A 279 6.54 11.82 5.59
C SER A 279 6.92 11.03 6.85
N GLN A 280 7.14 9.72 6.70
CA GLN A 280 7.52 8.84 7.82
C GLN A 280 9.04 8.86 8.01
N PRO A 281 9.56 9.31 9.17
CA PRO A 281 10.99 9.31 9.43
C PRO A 281 11.47 7.90 9.78
N VAL A 282 12.49 7.42 9.07
CA VAL A 282 13.09 6.10 9.29
C VAL A 282 14.59 6.25 9.54
N LYS A 283 15.04 5.80 10.70
CA LYS A 283 16.46 5.78 11.08
C LYS A 283 17.12 4.51 10.55
N ASN A 284 18.18 4.68 9.76
CA ASN A 284 19.03 3.61 9.28
C ASN A 284 20.25 3.46 10.22
N PHE A 285 20.42 2.27 10.80
CA PHE A 285 21.55 1.98 11.70
C PHE A 285 22.85 1.66 10.96
N GLU A 286 22.79 1.23 9.68
CA GLU A 286 23.98 0.90 8.90
C GLU A 286 24.81 2.15 8.56
N ASN A 287 24.17 3.32 8.39
CA ASN A 287 24.86 4.58 8.03
C ASN A 287 24.56 5.76 8.96
N GLY A 288 23.70 5.55 9.98
CA GLY A 288 23.34 6.56 10.98
C GLY A 288 22.41 7.68 10.49
N LYS A 289 21.96 7.65 9.22
CA LYS A 289 21.06 8.67 8.64
C LYS A 289 19.61 8.42 8.98
N THR A 290 18.80 9.48 8.90
CA THR A 290 17.34 9.40 8.93
C THR A 290 16.81 9.79 7.56
N TYR A 291 15.98 8.94 7.00
CA TYR A 291 15.30 9.14 5.71
C TYR A 291 13.84 9.50 5.95
N ILE A 292 13.27 10.32 5.09
CA ILE A 292 11.83 10.57 5.04
C ILE A 292 11.26 9.65 3.98
N THR A 293 10.33 8.78 4.37
CA THR A 293 9.87 7.68 3.54
C THR A 293 8.36 7.69 3.34
N ALA A 294 7.91 7.06 2.24
CA ALA A 294 6.51 6.77 1.99
C ALA A 294 6.15 5.37 2.54
N GLN A 295 5.04 5.32 3.28
CA GLN A 295 4.54 4.09 3.86
C GLN A 295 3.03 3.98 3.67
N ASN A 296 2.55 2.73 3.55
CA ASN A 296 1.14 2.39 3.60
C ASN A 296 1.00 0.98 4.18
N THR A 297 0.91 0.89 5.50
CA THR A 297 0.80 -0.39 6.20
C THR A 297 -0.09 -0.30 7.43
N GLY A 298 -0.86 -1.37 7.69
CA GLY A 298 -1.63 -1.57 8.92
C GLY A 298 -0.97 -2.55 9.89
N PHE A 299 0.12 -3.20 9.48
CA PHE A 299 0.82 -4.23 10.27
C PHE A 299 2.31 -3.91 10.38
N ALA A 300 2.96 -4.50 11.36
CA ALA A 300 4.39 -4.36 11.59
C ALA A 300 5.01 -5.71 12.00
N VAL A 301 6.31 -5.84 11.75
CA VAL A 301 7.10 -6.98 12.21
C VAL A 301 7.48 -6.76 13.68
N ASP A 302 7.24 -7.77 14.50
CA ASP A 302 7.74 -7.80 15.88
C ASP A 302 9.25 -8.10 15.86
N LYS A 303 10.04 -7.04 16.07
CA LYS A 303 11.51 -7.09 16.01
C LYS A 303 12.14 -8.07 17.00
N ASP A 304 11.47 -8.35 18.12
CA ASP A 304 11.96 -9.20 19.20
C ASP A 304 11.55 -10.68 18.99
N SER A 305 10.80 -10.98 17.93
CA SER A 305 10.30 -12.32 17.63
C SER A 305 11.20 -13.15 16.71
N PHE A 306 12.25 -12.58 16.13
CA PHE A 306 13.17 -13.31 15.28
C PHE A 306 13.91 -14.42 16.05
N PRO A 307 14.14 -15.61 15.45
CA PRO A 307 15.03 -16.61 16.02
C PRO A 307 16.41 -16.03 16.32
N ALA A 308 17.00 -16.40 17.45
CA ALA A 308 18.29 -15.86 17.88
C ALA A 308 19.40 -16.01 16.81
N GLY A 309 20.07 -14.92 16.48
CA GLY A 309 21.16 -14.90 15.50
C GLY A 309 20.73 -15.05 14.04
N SER A 310 19.41 -14.97 13.72
CA SER A 310 18.94 -15.11 12.34
C SER A 310 18.81 -13.77 11.60
N ALA A 311 18.67 -12.66 12.32
CA ALA A 311 18.38 -11.37 11.73
C ALA A 311 19.00 -10.21 12.54
N GLU A 312 19.21 -9.09 11.85
CA GLU A 312 19.66 -7.82 12.38
C GLU A 312 18.66 -6.74 11.95
N ILE A 313 18.18 -5.93 12.89
CA ILE A 313 17.30 -4.80 12.60
C ILE A 313 18.16 -3.65 12.05
N THR A 314 17.90 -3.27 10.81
CA THR A 314 18.66 -2.22 10.11
C THR A 314 17.99 -0.86 10.13
N HIS A 315 16.65 -0.84 10.23
CA HIS A 315 15.87 0.39 10.20
C HIS A 315 14.75 0.35 11.24
N ILE A 316 14.48 1.52 11.85
CA ILE A 316 13.33 1.73 12.75
C ILE A 316 12.60 3.03 12.39
N ASN A 317 11.29 3.07 12.65
CA ASN A 317 10.51 4.29 12.57
C ASN A 317 10.95 5.26 13.66
N GLY A 318 11.21 6.52 13.28
CA GLY A 318 11.70 7.55 14.20
C GLY A 318 10.64 8.05 15.19
N ASN A 319 9.34 7.79 14.93
CA ASN A 319 8.25 8.26 15.78
C ASN A 319 7.90 7.28 16.91
N ASP A 320 7.90 5.97 16.62
CA ASP A 320 7.39 4.95 17.55
C ASP A 320 8.30 3.71 17.70
N GLY A 321 9.41 3.65 16.94
CA GLY A 321 10.40 2.58 17.04
C GLY A 321 9.96 1.25 16.42
N VAL A 322 8.92 1.25 15.59
CA VAL A 322 8.49 0.08 14.80
C VAL A 322 9.62 -0.36 13.87
N CYS A 323 9.72 -1.69 13.65
CA CYS A 323 10.69 -2.28 12.72
C CYS A 323 10.40 -1.84 11.28
N GLU A 324 11.39 -1.21 10.66
CA GLU A 324 11.29 -0.67 9.30
C GLU A 324 12.26 -1.34 8.32
N GLY A 325 13.14 -2.21 8.80
CA GLY A 325 14.04 -2.95 7.94
C GLY A 325 14.85 -4.01 8.66
N VAL A 326 15.13 -5.08 7.95
CA VAL A 326 15.82 -6.27 8.46
C VAL A 326 16.84 -6.77 7.45
N LYS A 327 18.01 -7.14 7.94
CA LYS A 327 19.02 -7.92 7.23
C LYS A 327 19.05 -9.32 7.82
N TYR A 328 18.94 -10.34 6.98
CA TYR A 328 19.00 -11.73 7.40
C TYR A 328 20.45 -12.22 7.37
N LEU A 329 20.88 -12.94 8.43
CA LEU A 329 22.28 -13.29 8.61
C LEU A 329 22.65 -14.65 7.98
N ASN A 330 21.69 -15.54 7.83
CA ASN A 330 21.91 -16.92 7.38
C ASN A 330 21.54 -17.14 5.90
N ILE A 331 20.94 -16.15 5.27
CA ILE A 331 20.48 -16.17 3.88
C ILE A 331 20.80 -14.84 3.20
N PRO A 332 20.99 -14.79 1.88
CA PRO A 332 21.22 -13.56 1.15
C PRO A 332 19.89 -12.77 0.99
N ALA A 333 19.39 -12.20 2.09
CA ALA A 333 18.12 -11.48 2.08
C ALA A 333 18.14 -10.23 2.97
N PHE A 334 17.32 -9.25 2.58
CA PHE A 334 17.01 -8.08 3.39
C PHE A 334 15.60 -7.57 3.04
N SER A 335 15.08 -6.67 3.88
CA SER A 335 13.75 -6.11 3.64
C SER A 335 13.57 -4.74 4.25
N THR A 336 12.64 -3.96 3.68
CA THR A 336 12.23 -2.64 4.19
C THR A 336 10.72 -2.52 4.24
N GLN A 337 10.18 -1.93 5.31
CA GLN A 337 8.75 -1.67 5.47
C GLN A 337 8.30 -0.51 4.58
N PHE A 338 9.14 0.50 4.41
CA PHE A 338 8.87 1.64 3.53
C PHE A 338 9.12 1.27 2.07
N ARG A 339 8.51 2.03 1.17
CA ARG A 339 8.68 1.92 -0.28
C ARG A 339 9.81 2.84 -0.73
N PRO A 340 10.89 2.33 -1.32
CA PRO A 340 11.93 3.19 -1.87
C PRO A 340 11.42 4.01 -3.06
N ASP A 341 11.81 5.28 -3.10
CA ASP A 341 11.66 6.19 -4.25
C ASP A 341 10.23 6.35 -4.79
N THR A 342 9.22 6.33 -3.92
CA THR A 342 7.82 6.57 -4.29
C THR A 342 7.48 8.06 -4.37
N SER A 343 6.46 8.41 -5.16
CA SER A 343 5.94 9.77 -5.29
C SER A 343 5.62 10.40 -3.94
N GLY A 344 5.93 11.68 -3.80
CA GLY A 344 5.69 12.46 -2.59
C GLY A 344 6.72 12.28 -1.47
N SER A 345 7.71 11.37 -1.63
CA SER A 345 8.86 11.22 -0.74
C SER A 345 10.17 11.58 -1.46
N PRO A 346 11.26 11.90 -0.72
CA PRO A 346 12.58 12.06 -1.31
C PRO A 346 13.06 10.79 -2.01
N HIS A 347 13.74 10.93 -3.16
CA HIS A 347 14.28 9.84 -3.96
C HIS A 347 15.72 9.50 -3.51
N ASP A 348 15.94 9.29 -2.21
CA ASP A 348 17.24 9.05 -1.62
C ASP A 348 17.39 7.61 -1.05
N SER A 349 16.38 6.79 -1.21
CA SER A 349 16.35 5.39 -0.80
C SER A 349 16.52 4.36 -1.94
N GLY A 350 16.67 4.82 -3.19
CA GLY A 350 16.87 3.97 -4.38
C GLY A 350 18.09 3.05 -4.34
N TYR A 351 19.10 3.37 -3.51
CA TYR A 351 20.26 2.52 -3.26
C TYR A 351 19.88 1.11 -2.78
N LEU A 352 18.66 0.91 -2.27
CA LEU A 352 18.17 -0.41 -1.86
C LEU A 352 17.94 -1.32 -3.07
N TYR A 353 17.47 -0.77 -4.20
CA TYR A 353 17.41 -1.53 -5.46
C TYR A 353 18.82 -1.85 -5.98
N ASP A 354 19.75 -0.89 -5.89
CA ASP A 354 21.15 -1.12 -6.29
C ASP A 354 21.80 -2.23 -5.45
N ARG A 355 21.53 -2.25 -4.12
CA ARG A 355 21.94 -3.31 -3.21
C ARG A 355 21.39 -4.67 -3.64
N PHE A 356 20.11 -4.75 -4.01
CA PHE A 356 19.49 -6.00 -4.45
C PHE A 356 20.10 -6.50 -5.77
N ILE A 357 20.32 -5.62 -6.75
CA ILE A 357 20.97 -5.97 -8.02
C ILE A 357 22.39 -6.50 -7.77
N LYS A 358 23.16 -5.79 -6.94
CA LYS A 358 24.51 -6.24 -6.58
C LYS A 358 24.52 -7.65 -5.95
N MET A 359 23.56 -7.95 -5.07
CA MET A 359 23.43 -9.29 -4.50
C MET A 359 23.14 -10.38 -5.54
N MET A 360 22.44 -10.04 -6.64
CA MET A 360 22.19 -10.97 -7.76
C MET A 360 23.42 -11.18 -8.63
N GLU A 361 24.24 -10.14 -8.84
CA GLU A 361 25.47 -10.19 -9.64
C GLU A 361 26.61 -10.95 -8.93
N GLU A 362 26.63 -10.94 -7.59
CA GLU A 362 27.68 -11.60 -6.76
C GLU A 362 27.39 -13.08 -6.42
N LYS A 363 26.32 -13.66 -6.96
CA LYS A 363 25.85 -15.04 -6.69
C LYS A 363 26.75 -16.13 -7.28
#